data_54952480ff7b930ba7f2360a2d034724
#
_entry.id   54952480ff7b930ba7f2360a2d034724
#
_cell.length_a   1.000
_cell.length_b   1.000
_cell.length_c   1.000
_cell.angle_alpha   90.00
_cell.angle_beta   90.00
_cell.angle_gamma   90.00
#
_symmetry.space_group_name_H-M   'P 1'
#
loop_
_entity.id
_entity.type
_entity.pdbx_description
1 polymer ?
#
loop_
_entity_poly.entity_id
_entity_poly.type
_entity_poly.pdbx_seq_one_letter_code
_entity_poly.pdbx_strand_id
1 'polypeptide(L)'
;IKILRVLQSISREKYDEKVSASLVYGFLSAVAVNFFFQPGHVYSSGATGLAQIISALSNHWFGFYIPISLTFYAINFPLMILAWYQIGHKFTIFTFITVSMSSLFIQIVPVVTLTEDPIINALFGGVVMGLGIGFALRNNISSGGTDIVSLTIRKKTGKNVGSISFLVNGTIMLIAGLTFGWKYALYSMITIFVSSRVTDAVFTKQKRMQAMIVTNNPDKVIAKIHKKLHRGATMIHDAEGTYNHERKAVLI
;
A
#
# COMPACT_ATOMS: atom_id res chain seq x y z
N ILE A 1 -28.34 -12.96 19.68
CA ILE A 1 -27.05 -13.71 19.73
C ILE A 1 -26.22 -13.40 18.46
N LYS A 2 -26.78 -13.35 17.25
CA LYS A 2 -26.06 -13.01 16.00
C LYS A 2 -25.57 -11.56 15.99
N ILE A 3 -26.40 -10.61 16.43
CA ILE A 3 -26.09 -9.18 16.50
C ILE A 3 -24.98 -8.90 17.52
N LEU A 4 -25.00 -9.54 18.70
CA LEU A 4 -23.96 -9.43 19.72
C LEU A 4 -22.60 -10.00 19.24
N ARG A 5 -22.59 -11.10 18.47
CA ARG A 5 -21.36 -11.62 17.85
C ARG A 5 -20.82 -10.69 16.75
N VAL A 6 -21.69 -10.05 16.00
CA VAL A 6 -21.30 -9.03 15.01
C VAL A 6 -20.74 -7.80 15.72
N LEU A 7 -21.38 -7.31 16.77
CA LEU A 7 -20.88 -6.17 17.57
C LEU A 7 -19.58 -6.51 18.31
N GLN A 8 -19.43 -7.73 18.83
CA GLN A 8 -18.16 -8.17 19.45
C GLN A 8 -17.04 -8.41 18.41
N SER A 9 -17.36 -8.82 17.18
CA SER A 9 -16.39 -8.89 16.08
C SER A 9 -15.99 -7.48 15.61
N ILE A 10 -16.91 -6.54 15.68
CA ILE A 10 -16.68 -5.13 15.39
C ILE A 10 -15.74 -4.51 16.44
N SER A 11 -15.95 -4.76 17.73
CA SER A 11 -15.09 -4.22 18.81
C SER A 11 -13.69 -4.83 18.89
N ARG A 12 -13.45 -5.99 18.24
CA ARG A 12 -12.12 -6.62 18.13
C ARG A 12 -11.29 -6.12 16.94
N GLU A 13 -11.90 -5.49 15.96
CA GLU A 13 -11.19 -4.81 14.88
C GLU A 13 -11.04 -3.34 15.29
N LYS A 14 -9.84 -2.87 15.35
CA LYS A 14 -9.44 -1.49 15.66
C LYS A 14 -9.89 -0.54 14.52
N TYR A 15 -11.20 -0.26 14.45
CA TYR A 15 -11.77 0.64 13.43
C TYR A 15 -11.21 2.05 13.56
N ASP A 16 -11.04 2.52 14.82
CA ASP A 16 -10.47 3.83 15.10
C ASP A 16 -9.05 3.97 14.54
N GLU A 17 -8.23 2.91 14.63
CA GLU A 17 -6.89 2.88 14.03
C GLU A 17 -6.94 2.97 12.50
N LYS A 18 -7.90 2.31 11.86
CA LYS A 18 -8.04 2.35 10.39
C LYS A 18 -8.51 3.71 9.89
N VAL A 19 -9.49 4.32 10.57
CA VAL A 19 -9.96 5.67 10.24
C VAL A 19 -8.85 6.69 10.45
N SER A 20 -8.16 6.64 11.59
CA SER A 20 -7.00 7.50 11.85
C SER A 20 -5.90 7.32 10.80
N ALA A 21 -5.63 6.07 10.39
CA ALA A 21 -4.66 5.79 9.35
C ALA A 21 -5.11 6.34 7.98
N SER A 22 -6.40 6.31 7.67
CA SER A 22 -6.95 6.91 6.44
C SER A 22 -6.77 8.43 6.43
N LEU A 23 -6.98 9.10 7.57
CA LEU A 23 -6.76 10.54 7.72
C LEU A 23 -5.28 10.89 7.56
N VAL A 24 -4.39 10.16 8.24
CA VAL A 24 -2.94 10.37 8.15
C VAL A 24 -2.46 10.17 6.72
N TYR A 25 -2.86 9.07 6.06
CA TYR A 25 -2.51 8.85 4.66
C TYR A 25 -3.05 9.97 3.76
N GLY A 26 -4.31 10.35 3.94
CA GLY A 26 -4.93 11.42 3.15
C GLY A 26 -4.15 12.73 3.25
N PHE A 27 -3.78 13.14 4.46
CA PHE A 27 -2.99 14.34 4.70
C PHE A 27 -1.58 14.23 4.10
N LEU A 28 -0.85 13.14 4.36
CA LEU A 28 0.50 12.95 3.82
C LEU A 28 0.49 12.88 2.29
N SER A 29 -0.52 12.27 1.68
CA SER A 29 -0.65 12.24 0.22
C SER A 29 -0.89 13.64 -0.37
N ALA A 30 -1.69 14.47 0.31
CA ALA A 30 -1.91 15.85 -0.10
C ALA A 30 -0.64 16.69 0.00
N VAL A 31 0.11 16.56 1.09
CA VAL A 31 1.41 17.23 1.25
C VAL A 31 2.38 16.77 0.16
N ALA A 32 2.48 15.48 -0.10
CA ALA A 32 3.36 14.96 -1.15
C ALA A 32 2.98 15.51 -2.53
N VAL A 33 1.69 15.52 -2.87
CA VAL A 33 1.21 15.98 -4.17
C VAL A 33 1.34 17.49 -4.31
N ASN A 34 0.86 18.26 -3.34
CA ASN A 34 0.70 19.70 -3.49
C ASN A 34 1.97 20.49 -3.14
N PHE A 35 2.86 19.95 -2.29
CA PHE A 35 4.08 20.66 -1.91
C PHE A 35 5.31 20.23 -2.72
N PHE A 36 5.29 19.02 -3.26
CA PHE A 36 6.47 18.47 -3.94
C PHE A 36 6.17 18.05 -5.39
N PHE A 37 5.15 17.20 -5.61
CA PHE A 37 4.99 16.62 -6.94
C PHE A 37 4.48 17.62 -7.98
N GLN A 38 3.46 18.42 -7.65
CA GLN A 38 2.95 19.43 -8.58
C GLN A 38 3.98 20.50 -8.89
N PRO A 39 4.63 21.16 -7.88
CA PRO A 39 5.63 22.17 -8.15
C PRO A 39 6.87 21.64 -8.88
N GLY A 40 7.29 20.40 -8.59
CA GLY A 40 8.46 19.78 -9.21
C GLY A 40 8.18 19.12 -10.56
N HIS A 41 6.95 19.13 -11.05
CA HIS A 41 6.50 18.36 -12.22
C HIS A 41 6.94 16.89 -12.14
N VAL A 42 6.81 16.31 -10.95
CA VAL A 42 7.20 14.94 -10.64
C VAL A 42 5.94 14.10 -10.50
N TYR A 43 5.94 12.94 -11.13
CA TYR A 43 4.80 12.03 -11.13
C TYR A 43 4.99 10.89 -10.13
N SER A 44 3.97 10.65 -9.33
CA SER A 44 3.95 9.58 -8.35
C SER A 44 3.70 8.22 -9.00
N SER A 45 3.66 7.17 -8.19
CA SER A 45 3.27 5.82 -8.64
C SER A 45 1.77 5.61 -8.62
N GLY A 46 1.30 4.64 -9.41
CA GLY A 46 -0.04 4.11 -9.32
C GLY A 46 -1.15 5.09 -9.73
N ALA A 47 -2.29 5.04 -9.04
CA ALA A 47 -3.44 5.90 -9.38
C ALA A 47 -3.17 7.39 -9.19
N THR A 48 -2.36 7.76 -8.20
CA THR A 48 -1.96 9.16 -7.99
C THR A 48 -1.16 9.67 -9.18
N GLY A 49 -0.18 8.90 -9.66
CA GLY A 49 0.60 9.26 -10.84
C GLY A 49 -0.25 9.33 -12.11
N LEU A 50 -1.17 8.39 -12.30
CA LEU A 50 -2.12 8.44 -13.42
C LEU A 50 -3.02 9.69 -13.34
N ALA A 51 -3.51 10.05 -12.15
CA ALA A 51 -4.32 11.24 -11.96
C ALA A 51 -3.54 12.53 -12.29
N GLN A 52 -2.27 12.59 -11.87
CA GLN A 52 -1.38 13.70 -12.19
C GLN A 52 -1.14 13.83 -13.70
N ILE A 53 -0.86 12.72 -14.39
CA ILE A 53 -0.64 12.71 -15.84
C ILE A 53 -1.90 13.14 -16.58
N ILE A 54 -3.07 12.60 -16.23
CA ILE A 54 -4.33 12.98 -16.87
C ILE A 54 -4.61 14.47 -16.67
N SER A 55 -4.41 14.99 -15.46
CA SER A 55 -4.56 16.41 -15.14
C SER A 55 -3.58 17.28 -15.97
N ALA A 56 -2.33 16.84 -16.07
CA ALA A 56 -1.29 17.55 -16.84
C ALA A 56 -1.56 17.51 -18.35
N LEU A 57 -1.97 16.36 -18.89
CA LEU A 57 -2.33 16.19 -20.30
C LEU A 57 -3.56 17.01 -20.67
N SER A 58 -4.59 17.07 -19.83
CA SER A 58 -5.79 17.86 -20.08
C SER A 58 -5.46 19.35 -20.18
N ASN A 59 -4.58 19.83 -19.33
CA ASN A 59 -4.11 21.21 -19.40
C ASN A 59 -3.21 21.47 -20.63
N HIS A 60 -2.32 20.53 -20.96
CA HIS A 60 -1.37 20.67 -22.07
C HIS A 60 -2.05 20.62 -23.45
N TRP A 61 -3.00 19.70 -23.67
CA TRP A 61 -3.61 19.46 -24.99
C TRP A 61 -4.92 20.18 -25.19
N PHE A 62 -5.72 20.32 -24.12
CA PHE A 62 -7.06 20.88 -24.23
C PHE A 62 -7.22 22.26 -23.58
N GLY A 63 -6.19 22.74 -22.87
CA GLY A 63 -6.18 24.06 -22.24
C GLY A 63 -7.13 24.18 -21.02
N PHE A 64 -7.70 23.08 -20.52
CA PHE A 64 -8.49 23.09 -19.31
C PHE A 64 -7.88 22.19 -18.23
N TYR A 65 -7.89 22.69 -16.99
CA TYR A 65 -7.33 21.99 -15.85
C TYR A 65 -8.35 21.10 -15.18
N ILE A 66 -8.11 19.80 -15.13
CA ILE A 66 -8.87 18.86 -14.31
C ILE A 66 -8.14 18.70 -12.98
N PRO A 67 -8.78 18.97 -11.82
CA PRO A 67 -8.15 18.79 -10.52
C PRO A 67 -7.66 17.34 -10.30
N ILE A 68 -6.45 17.19 -9.78
CA ILE A 68 -5.87 15.88 -9.48
C ILE A 68 -6.75 15.09 -8.51
N SER A 69 -7.36 15.77 -7.54
CA SER A 69 -8.29 15.21 -6.57
C SER A 69 -9.49 14.52 -7.25
N LEU A 70 -10.10 15.17 -8.23
CA LEU A 70 -11.24 14.63 -8.98
C LEU A 70 -10.81 13.44 -9.83
N THR A 71 -9.72 13.59 -10.56
CA THR A 71 -9.18 12.50 -11.42
C THR A 71 -8.78 11.28 -10.60
N PHE A 72 -8.13 11.50 -9.44
CA PHE A 72 -7.76 10.44 -8.51
C PHE A 72 -8.98 9.68 -7.98
N TYR A 73 -10.04 10.42 -7.61
CA TYR A 73 -11.29 9.82 -7.16
C TYR A 73 -11.99 9.05 -8.28
N ALA A 74 -12.05 9.63 -9.49
CA ALA A 74 -12.67 9.00 -10.66
C ALA A 74 -11.96 7.69 -11.07
N ILE A 75 -10.63 7.63 -11.03
CA ILE A 75 -9.86 6.40 -11.30
C ILE A 75 -10.15 5.34 -10.25
N ASN A 76 -10.23 5.72 -8.99
CA ASN A 76 -10.44 4.78 -7.90
C ASN A 76 -11.88 4.26 -7.82
N PHE A 77 -12.87 4.99 -8.30
CA PHE A 77 -14.27 4.60 -8.22
C PHE A 77 -14.58 3.24 -8.87
N PRO A 78 -14.22 2.97 -10.15
CA PRO A 78 -14.41 1.66 -10.75
C PRO A 78 -13.56 0.56 -10.07
N LEU A 79 -12.37 0.91 -9.56
CA LEU A 79 -11.54 -0.04 -8.82
C LEU A 79 -12.16 -0.44 -7.47
N MET A 80 -12.89 0.45 -6.82
CA MET A 80 -13.66 0.13 -5.61
C MET A 80 -14.81 -0.82 -5.90
N ILE A 81 -15.50 -0.66 -7.02
CA ILE A 81 -16.53 -1.62 -7.46
C ILE A 81 -15.89 -2.99 -7.66
N LEU A 82 -14.74 -3.05 -8.32
CA LEU A 82 -13.98 -4.29 -8.50
C LEU A 82 -13.56 -4.90 -7.15
N ALA A 83 -13.06 -4.09 -6.22
CA ALA A 83 -12.64 -4.54 -4.89
C ALA A 83 -13.81 -5.10 -4.08
N TRP A 84 -14.99 -4.51 -4.20
CA TRP A 84 -16.20 -4.96 -3.53
C TRP A 84 -16.55 -6.42 -3.85
N TYR A 85 -16.49 -6.78 -5.14
CA TYR A 85 -16.81 -8.12 -5.60
C TYR A 85 -15.64 -9.12 -5.46
N GLN A 86 -14.40 -8.67 -5.60
CA GLN A 86 -13.25 -9.58 -5.71
C GLN A 86 -12.46 -9.73 -4.41
N ILE A 87 -12.39 -8.69 -3.58
CA ILE A 87 -11.57 -8.67 -2.36
C ILE A 87 -12.45 -8.83 -1.13
N GLY A 88 -13.41 -7.93 -0.94
CA GLY A 88 -14.37 -8.00 0.15
C GLY A 88 -14.85 -6.63 0.63
N HIS A 89 -16.04 -6.62 1.23
CA HIS A 89 -16.75 -5.40 1.62
C HIS A 89 -15.98 -4.53 2.63
N LYS A 90 -15.41 -5.16 3.66
CA LYS A 90 -14.65 -4.43 4.71
C LYS A 90 -13.44 -3.69 4.14
N PHE A 91 -12.66 -4.38 3.30
CA PHE A 91 -11.51 -3.77 2.62
C PHE A 91 -11.95 -2.58 1.77
N THR A 92 -13.01 -2.74 1.00
CA THR A 92 -13.53 -1.69 0.10
C THR A 92 -14.03 -0.47 0.85
N ILE A 93 -14.75 -0.64 1.98
CA ILE A 93 -15.23 0.47 2.79
C ILE A 93 -14.05 1.32 3.32
N PHE A 94 -13.01 0.68 3.88
CA PHE A 94 -11.86 1.44 4.37
C PHE A 94 -11.04 2.06 3.25
N THR A 95 -10.91 1.38 2.11
CA THR A 95 -10.28 1.96 0.91
C THR A 95 -11.08 3.16 0.41
N PHE A 96 -12.41 3.09 0.42
CA PHE A 96 -13.27 4.22 0.06
C PHE A 96 -13.04 5.42 0.99
N ILE A 97 -13.01 5.20 2.30
CA ILE A 97 -12.69 6.26 3.28
C ILE A 97 -11.31 6.86 3.00
N THR A 98 -10.30 6.01 2.79
CA THR A 98 -8.93 6.44 2.53
C THR A 98 -8.82 7.29 1.27
N VAL A 99 -9.42 6.85 0.17
CA VAL A 99 -9.41 7.57 -1.11
C VAL A 99 -10.19 8.87 -1.01
N SER A 100 -11.35 8.87 -0.32
CA SER A 100 -12.15 10.08 -0.11
C SER A 100 -11.41 11.11 0.72
N MET A 101 -10.74 10.69 1.80
CA MET A 101 -9.91 11.59 2.63
C MET A 101 -8.71 12.13 1.84
N SER A 102 -8.03 11.28 1.07
CA SER A 102 -6.92 11.71 0.22
C SER A 102 -7.36 12.73 -0.82
N SER A 103 -8.46 12.46 -1.54
CA SER A 103 -9.02 13.37 -2.53
C SER A 103 -9.44 14.71 -1.90
N LEU A 104 -10.08 14.66 -0.74
CA LEU A 104 -10.50 15.84 0.00
C LEU A 104 -9.30 16.70 0.43
N PHE A 105 -8.28 16.09 1.04
CA PHE A 105 -7.09 16.82 1.47
C PHE A 105 -6.29 17.36 0.28
N ILE A 106 -6.15 16.63 -0.82
CA ILE A 106 -5.51 17.16 -2.05
C ILE A 106 -6.25 18.40 -2.57
N GLN A 107 -7.57 18.46 -2.41
CA GLN A 107 -8.39 19.61 -2.84
C GLN A 107 -8.27 20.81 -1.88
N ILE A 108 -8.20 20.57 -0.56
CA ILE A 108 -8.23 21.64 0.47
C ILE A 108 -6.84 22.20 0.71
N VAL A 109 -5.80 21.36 0.75
CA VAL A 109 -4.42 21.79 0.99
C VAL A 109 -3.93 22.61 -0.21
N PRO A 110 -3.47 23.85 -0.03
CA PRO A 110 -2.99 24.66 -1.14
C PRO A 110 -1.73 24.06 -1.78
N VAL A 111 -1.53 24.35 -3.05
CA VAL A 111 -0.27 24.05 -3.73
C VAL A 111 0.77 25.08 -3.28
N VAL A 112 1.89 24.61 -2.72
CA VAL A 112 2.98 25.46 -2.22
C VAL A 112 4.30 24.99 -2.80
N THR A 113 5.02 25.87 -3.43
CA THR A 113 6.37 25.58 -3.93
C THR A 113 7.39 25.81 -2.81
N LEU A 114 7.85 24.71 -2.20
CA LEU A 114 8.89 24.76 -1.17
C LEU A 114 10.29 24.92 -1.78
N THR A 115 10.49 24.35 -2.96
CA THR A 115 11.74 24.41 -3.71
C THR A 115 11.47 24.27 -5.21
N GLU A 116 12.30 24.91 -6.01
CA GLU A 116 12.28 24.76 -7.47
C GLU A 116 13.13 23.58 -7.96
N ASP A 117 13.92 22.96 -7.07
CA ASP A 117 14.77 21.82 -7.43
C ASP A 117 13.93 20.53 -7.55
N PRO A 118 13.83 19.96 -8.78
CA PRO A 118 13.04 18.77 -9.00
C PRO A 118 13.59 17.51 -8.30
N ILE A 119 14.91 17.46 -8.02
CA ILE A 119 15.51 16.33 -7.30
C ILE A 119 15.08 16.35 -5.85
N ILE A 120 15.10 17.53 -5.21
CA ILE A 120 14.62 17.70 -3.84
C ILE A 120 13.13 17.36 -3.77
N ASN A 121 12.34 17.84 -4.70
CA ASN A 121 10.92 17.52 -4.81
C ASN A 121 10.68 16.01 -4.98
N ALA A 122 11.45 15.33 -5.82
CA ALA A 122 11.36 13.90 -6.03
C ALA A 122 11.70 13.09 -4.79
N LEU A 123 12.78 13.45 -4.09
CA LEU A 123 13.24 12.75 -2.89
C LEU A 123 12.27 12.94 -1.72
N PHE A 124 12.00 14.19 -1.33
CA PHE A 124 11.17 14.47 -0.16
C PHE A 124 9.70 14.13 -0.41
N GLY A 125 9.17 14.40 -1.58
CA GLY A 125 7.83 13.97 -1.96
C GLY A 125 7.70 12.45 -1.93
N GLY A 126 8.73 11.72 -2.41
CA GLY A 126 8.81 10.27 -2.33
C GLY A 126 8.84 9.75 -0.89
N VAL A 127 9.60 10.40 0.00
CA VAL A 127 9.62 10.06 1.43
C VAL A 127 8.25 10.26 2.06
N VAL A 128 7.62 11.42 1.90
CA VAL A 128 6.32 11.73 2.49
C VAL A 128 5.23 10.78 1.98
N MET A 129 5.20 10.52 0.67
CA MET A 129 4.25 9.59 0.07
C MET A 129 4.49 8.15 0.59
N GLY A 130 5.75 7.72 0.67
CA GLY A 130 6.14 6.41 1.17
C GLY A 130 5.76 6.19 2.63
N LEU A 131 5.92 7.20 3.48
CA LEU A 131 5.45 7.18 4.87
C LEU A 131 3.93 6.98 4.93
N GLY A 132 3.18 7.72 4.12
CA GLY A 132 1.72 7.62 4.05
C GLY A 132 1.27 6.23 3.63
N ILE A 133 1.80 5.70 2.52
CA ILE A 133 1.47 4.37 2.00
C ILE A 133 1.86 3.28 3.01
N GLY A 134 3.07 3.34 3.56
CA GLY A 134 3.55 2.38 4.54
C GLY A 134 2.69 2.34 5.79
N PHE A 135 2.25 3.51 6.28
CA PHE A 135 1.36 3.62 7.43
C PHE A 135 -0.04 3.06 7.13
N ALA A 136 -0.59 3.33 5.95
CA ALA A 136 -1.86 2.75 5.49
C ALA A 136 -1.80 1.22 5.44
N LEU A 137 -0.79 0.67 4.77
CA LEU A 137 -0.57 -0.78 4.65
C LEU A 137 -0.35 -1.44 6.02
N ARG A 138 0.37 -0.79 6.93
CA ARG A 138 0.57 -1.28 8.30
C ARG A 138 -0.76 -1.45 9.04
N ASN A 139 -1.75 -0.63 8.75
CA ASN A 139 -3.09 -0.71 9.33
C ASN A 139 -4.07 -1.56 8.51
N ASN A 140 -3.58 -2.33 7.52
CA ASN A 140 -4.36 -3.17 6.61
C ASN A 140 -5.45 -2.40 5.86
N ILE A 141 -5.13 -1.18 5.44
CA ILE A 141 -5.93 -0.38 4.50
C ILE A 141 -5.12 -0.13 3.24
N SER A 142 -5.81 0.05 2.11
CA SER A 142 -5.17 0.34 0.83
C SER A 142 -5.18 1.83 0.57
N SER A 143 -4.11 2.30 -0.08
CA SER A 143 -4.05 3.64 -0.66
C SER A 143 -4.93 3.80 -1.91
N GLY A 144 -5.59 2.74 -2.36
CA GLY A 144 -6.35 2.70 -3.61
C GLY A 144 -5.49 2.29 -4.81
N GLY A 145 -6.04 2.51 -6.01
CA GLY A 145 -5.31 2.38 -7.26
C GLY A 145 -4.73 0.99 -7.56
N THR A 146 -3.45 0.96 -7.86
CA THR A 146 -2.73 -0.26 -8.25
C THR A 146 -2.75 -1.36 -7.20
N ASP A 147 -2.91 -1.03 -5.93
CA ASP A 147 -3.02 -2.03 -4.86
C ASP A 147 -4.24 -2.92 -5.06
N ILE A 148 -5.39 -2.33 -5.43
CA ILE A 148 -6.64 -3.05 -5.70
C ILE A 148 -6.46 -3.99 -6.90
N VAL A 149 -5.89 -3.45 -7.99
CA VAL A 149 -5.63 -4.23 -9.22
C VAL A 149 -4.70 -5.40 -8.92
N SER A 150 -3.60 -5.11 -8.24
CA SER A 150 -2.57 -6.08 -7.88
C SER A 150 -3.09 -7.21 -6.98
N LEU A 151 -3.86 -6.86 -5.95
CA LEU A 151 -4.49 -7.84 -5.05
C LEU A 151 -5.53 -8.69 -5.79
N THR A 152 -6.32 -8.08 -6.70
CA THR A 152 -7.34 -8.80 -7.48
C THR A 152 -6.68 -9.79 -8.43
N ILE A 153 -5.65 -9.38 -9.16
CA ILE A 153 -4.95 -10.27 -10.09
C ILE A 153 -4.22 -11.38 -9.33
N ARG A 154 -3.54 -11.06 -8.23
CA ARG A 154 -2.90 -12.06 -7.37
C ARG A 154 -3.89 -13.12 -6.89
N LYS A 155 -5.09 -12.71 -6.46
CA LYS A 155 -6.13 -13.62 -6.00
C LYS A 155 -6.63 -14.55 -7.11
N LYS A 156 -6.70 -14.07 -8.36
CA LYS A 156 -7.18 -14.86 -9.51
C LYS A 156 -6.11 -15.71 -10.19
N THR A 157 -4.88 -15.22 -10.28
CA THR A 157 -3.83 -15.82 -11.11
C THR A 157 -2.63 -16.33 -10.33
N GLY A 158 -2.51 -15.98 -9.04
CA GLY A 158 -1.33 -16.28 -8.23
C GLY A 158 -0.06 -15.50 -8.62
N LYS A 159 -0.12 -14.65 -9.67
CA LYS A 159 1.04 -13.89 -10.17
C LYS A 159 1.51 -12.82 -9.19
N ASN A 160 2.80 -12.48 -9.27
CA ASN A 160 3.40 -11.47 -8.43
C ASN A 160 2.84 -10.06 -8.70
N VAL A 161 2.49 -9.37 -7.61
CA VAL A 161 1.99 -8.00 -7.61
C VAL A 161 2.98 -7.02 -8.25
N GLY A 162 4.29 -7.27 -8.10
CA GLY A 162 5.34 -6.40 -8.59
C GLY A 162 5.33 -6.18 -10.11
N SER A 163 4.99 -7.21 -10.89
CA SER A 163 4.94 -7.09 -12.36
C SER A 163 3.87 -6.11 -12.84
N ILE A 164 2.74 -6.04 -12.14
CA ILE A 164 1.64 -5.14 -12.49
C ILE A 164 2.00 -3.70 -12.13
N SER A 165 2.53 -3.51 -10.93
CA SER A 165 3.03 -2.20 -10.50
C SER A 165 4.13 -1.69 -11.43
N PHE A 166 5.02 -2.57 -11.89
CA PHE A 166 6.06 -2.23 -12.84
C PHE A 166 5.48 -1.77 -14.19
N LEU A 167 4.49 -2.49 -14.74
CA LEU A 167 3.83 -2.09 -15.98
C LEU A 167 3.12 -0.73 -15.85
N VAL A 168 2.33 -0.53 -14.80
CA VAL A 168 1.62 0.74 -14.59
C VAL A 168 2.61 1.88 -14.41
N ASN A 169 3.61 1.72 -13.58
CA ASN A 169 4.62 2.76 -13.35
C ASN A 169 5.48 3.03 -14.59
N GLY A 170 5.82 1.98 -15.35
CA GLY A 170 6.52 2.11 -16.63
C GLY A 170 5.70 2.91 -17.66
N THR A 171 4.39 2.66 -17.72
CA THR A 171 3.49 3.43 -18.60
C THR A 171 3.43 4.90 -18.19
N ILE A 172 3.32 5.18 -16.88
CA ILE A 172 3.36 6.56 -16.34
C ILE A 172 4.63 7.26 -16.76
N MET A 173 5.79 6.60 -16.58
CA MET A 173 7.09 7.16 -16.95
C MET A 173 7.24 7.41 -18.45
N LEU A 174 6.79 6.47 -19.29
CA LEU A 174 6.85 6.62 -20.74
C LEU A 174 6.00 7.81 -21.20
N ILE A 175 4.78 7.95 -20.70
CA ILE A 175 3.90 9.07 -21.05
C ILE A 175 4.53 10.39 -20.57
N ALA A 176 5.01 10.44 -19.31
CA ALA A 176 5.68 11.62 -18.79
C ALA A 176 6.92 12.01 -19.61
N GLY A 177 7.74 11.02 -20.01
CA GLY A 177 8.94 11.24 -20.81
C GLY A 177 8.66 11.74 -22.22
N LEU A 178 7.67 11.15 -22.88
CA LEU A 178 7.29 11.53 -24.25
C LEU A 178 6.57 12.88 -24.33
N THR A 179 5.78 13.23 -23.32
CA THR A 179 4.96 14.45 -23.32
C THR A 179 5.69 15.64 -22.73
N PHE A 180 6.35 15.46 -21.58
CA PHE A 180 6.94 16.55 -20.80
C PHE A 180 8.47 16.55 -20.84
N GLY A 181 9.08 15.49 -21.35
CA GLY A 181 10.52 15.31 -21.48
C GLY A 181 11.12 14.30 -20.50
N TRP A 182 12.16 13.62 -20.93
CA TRP A 182 12.82 12.52 -20.22
C TRP A 182 13.35 12.92 -18.83
N LYS A 183 13.68 14.18 -18.63
CA LYS A 183 14.11 14.74 -17.35
C LYS A 183 13.05 14.47 -16.26
N TYR A 184 11.78 14.72 -16.54
CA TYR A 184 10.68 14.53 -15.60
C TYR A 184 10.37 13.05 -15.35
N ALA A 185 10.53 12.21 -16.38
CA ALA A 185 10.42 10.77 -16.21
C ALA A 185 11.49 10.21 -15.25
N LEU A 186 12.74 10.68 -15.35
CA LEU A 186 13.83 10.27 -14.46
C LEU A 186 13.60 10.73 -13.01
N TYR A 187 13.12 11.96 -12.80
CA TYR A 187 12.74 12.41 -11.44
C TYR A 187 11.60 11.59 -10.87
N SER A 188 10.61 11.24 -11.68
CA SER A 188 9.50 10.36 -11.26
C SER A 188 10.00 8.95 -10.89
N MET A 189 11.02 8.44 -11.59
CA MET A 189 11.67 7.17 -11.24
C MET A 189 12.32 7.24 -9.85
N ILE A 190 13.02 8.33 -9.55
CA ILE A 190 13.60 8.55 -8.21
C ILE A 190 12.49 8.56 -7.15
N THR A 191 11.40 9.28 -7.39
CA THR A 191 10.25 9.34 -6.49
C THR A 191 9.66 7.96 -6.21
N ILE A 192 9.42 7.17 -7.26
CA ILE A 192 8.86 5.83 -7.14
C ILE A 192 9.80 4.91 -6.36
N PHE A 193 11.09 4.98 -6.63
CA PHE A 193 12.10 4.19 -5.90
C PHE A 193 12.16 4.57 -4.43
N VAL A 194 12.25 5.86 -4.10
CA VAL A 194 12.32 6.35 -2.72
C VAL A 194 11.03 6.01 -1.97
N SER A 195 9.86 6.28 -2.56
CA SER A 195 8.57 5.96 -1.96
C SER A 195 8.42 4.47 -1.68
N SER A 196 8.85 3.60 -2.59
CA SER A 196 8.84 2.15 -2.37
C SER A 196 9.75 1.75 -1.20
N ARG A 197 10.96 2.27 -1.12
CA ARG A 197 11.90 1.95 -0.04
C ARG A 197 11.40 2.42 1.32
N VAL A 198 10.84 3.61 1.40
CA VAL A 198 10.25 4.13 2.64
C VAL A 198 9.01 3.33 3.03
N THR A 199 8.16 2.99 2.07
CA THR A 199 6.99 2.12 2.29
C THR A 199 7.43 0.78 2.89
N ASP A 200 8.43 0.12 2.32
CA ASP A 200 8.95 -1.16 2.82
C ASP A 200 9.54 -1.05 4.24
N ALA A 201 10.19 0.07 4.54
CA ALA A 201 10.76 0.33 5.88
C ALA A 201 9.67 0.53 6.94
N VAL A 202 8.56 1.19 6.59
CA VAL A 202 7.43 1.44 7.50
C VAL A 202 6.51 0.22 7.61
N PHE A 203 6.33 -0.50 6.51
CA PHE A 203 5.46 -1.67 6.42
C PHE A 203 6.14 -2.94 6.93
N THR A 204 6.33 -3.05 8.23
CA THR A 204 7.01 -4.19 8.88
C THR A 204 6.13 -5.42 9.09
N LYS A 205 4.81 -5.31 8.90
CA LYS A 205 3.83 -6.40 9.19
C LYS A 205 3.93 -7.65 8.29
N GLN A 206 4.61 -7.58 7.15
CA GLN A 206 4.79 -8.75 6.28
C GLN A 206 5.99 -9.63 6.67
N LYS A 207 6.77 -9.25 7.66
CA LYS A 207 7.81 -10.14 8.18
C LYS A 207 7.12 -11.30 8.90
N ARG A 208 6.98 -12.42 8.20
CA ARG A 208 6.51 -13.66 8.80
C ARG A 208 7.55 -14.07 9.84
N MET A 209 7.10 -14.23 11.08
CA MET A 209 7.94 -14.83 12.11
C MET A 209 7.77 -16.35 12.01
N GLN A 210 8.88 -17.04 11.90
CA GLN A 210 8.95 -18.48 12.03
C GLN A 210 9.45 -18.78 13.43
N ALA A 211 8.68 -19.54 14.20
CA ALA A 211 9.09 -20.02 15.50
C ALA A 211 9.53 -21.48 15.37
N MET A 212 10.78 -21.76 15.72
CA MET A 212 11.30 -23.12 15.78
C MET A 212 11.31 -23.56 17.24
N ILE A 213 10.62 -24.66 17.54
CA ILE A 213 10.49 -25.20 18.90
C ILE A 213 11.09 -26.59 18.92
N VAL A 214 12.17 -26.76 19.66
CA VAL A 214 12.80 -28.05 19.90
C VAL A 214 12.20 -28.67 21.18
N THR A 215 11.63 -29.87 21.09
CA THR A 215 10.92 -30.46 22.23
C THR A 215 10.98 -31.98 22.24
N ASN A 216 10.96 -32.57 23.43
CA ASN A 216 10.82 -34.01 23.65
C ASN A 216 9.35 -34.45 23.71
N ASN A 217 8.38 -33.50 23.77
CA ASN A 217 6.94 -33.78 23.85
C ASN A 217 6.19 -33.03 22.75
N PRO A 218 6.37 -33.38 21.48
CA PRO A 218 5.81 -32.62 20.34
C PRO A 218 4.28 -32.59 20.38
N ASP A 219 3.60 -33.69 20.69
CA ASP A 219 2.15 -33.76 20.67
C ASP A 219 1.48 -32.83 21.68
N LYS A 220 2.06 -32.69 22.90
CA LYS A 220 1.56 -31.77 23.91
C LYS A 220 1.72 -30.31 23.47
N VAL A 221 2.81 -29.98 22.80
CA VAL A 221 3.07 -28.64 22.29
C VAL A 221 2.12 -28.32 21.14
N ILE A 222 1.97 -29.23 20.19
CA ILE A 222 1.04 -29.08 19.05
C ILE A 222 -0.39 -28.91 19.55
N ALA A 223 -0.84 -29.73 20.48
CA ALA A 223 -2.18 -29.62 21.05
C ALA A 223 -2.43 -28.26 21.70
N LYS A 224 -1.43 -27.70 22.41
CA LYS A 224 -1.51 -26.36 23.00
C LYS A 224 -1.51 -25.26 21.93
N ILE A 225 -0.67 -25.37 20.90
CA ILE A 225 -0.63 -24.44 19.76
C ILE A 225 -2.00 -24.42 19.07
N HIS A 226 -2.54 -25.60 18.76
CA HIS A 226 -3.84 -25.71 18.10
C HIS A 226 -4.98 -25.15 18.96
N LYS A 227 -5.00 -25.48 20.26
CA LYS A 227 -6.04 -25.01 21.18
C LYS A 227 -6.01 -23.48 21.43
N LYS A 228 -4.81 -22.89 21.55
CA LYS A 228 -4.66 -21.45 21.88
C LYS A 228 -4.60 -20.53 20.66
N LEU A 229 -3.92 -20.97 19.61
CA LEU A 229 -3.61 -20.14 18.45
C LEU A 229 -4.40 -20.50 17.20
N HIS A 230 -5.09 -21.62 17.19
CA HIS A 230 -5.76 -22.19 16.01
C HIS A 230 -4.84 -22.24 14.77
N ARG A 231 -3.57 -22.60 14.99
CA ARG A 231 -2.53 -22.71 13.96
C ARG A 231 -2.03 -24.14 13.89
N GLY A 232 -1.67 -24.58 12.68
CA GLY A 232 -0.93 -25.81 12.48
C GLY A 232 0.55 -25.60 12.78
N ALA A 233 1.28 -26.69 12.98
CA ALA A 233 2.74 -26.73 13.05
C ALA A 233 3.26 -27.86 12.17
N THR A 234 4.42 -27.66 11.54
CA THR A 234 5.12 -28.73 10.82
C THR A 234 6.07 -29.40 11.78
N MET A 235 5.98 -30.71 11.92
CA MET A 235 6.84 -31.50 12.78
C MET A 235 7.93 -32.15 11.94
N ILE A 236 9.17 -31.95 12.33
CA ILE A 236 10.35 -32.65 11.80
C ILE A 236 10.78 -33.64 12.88
N HIS A 237 10.70 -34.91 12.54
CA HIS A 237 11.11 -36.00 13.43
C HIS A 237 12.64 -36.18 13.38
N ASP A 238 13.19 -36.71 14.46
CA ASP A 238 14.59 -37.19 14.54
C ASP A 238 15.66 -36.14 14.23
N ALA A 239 15.44 -34.90 14.63
CA ALA A 239 16.51 -33.91 14.64
C ALA A 239 17.51 -34.26 15.73
N GLU A 240 18.74 -34.61 15.32
CA GLU A 240 19.82 -35.03 16.22
C GLU A 240 20.73 -33.85 16.60
N GLY A 241 20.96 -33.68 17.89
CA GLY A 241 21.92 -32.69 18.39
C GLY A 241 23.35 -33.16 18.16
N THR A 242 24.16 -32.38 17.49
CA THR A 242 25.55 -32.75 17.13
C THR A 242 26.50 -32.93 18.32
N TYR A 243 26.14 -32.40 19.50
CA TYR A 243 26.98 -32.48 20.70
C TYR A 243 26.62 -33.66 21.59
N ASN A 244 25.32 -33.93 21.81
CA ASN A 244 24.87 -34.98 22.75
C ASN A 244 24.15 -36.13 22.08
N HIS A 245 24.04 -36.12 20.75
CA HIS A 245 23.34 -37.12 19.93
C HIS A 245 21.90 -37.43 20.36
N GLU A 246 21.28 -36.51 21.14
CA GLU A 246 19.90 -36.67 21.51
C GLU A 246 18.97 -36.33 20.32
N ARG A 247 18.03 -37.26 20.05
CA ARG A 247 17.00 -37.05 19.02
C ARG A 247 15.81 -36.33 19.62
N LYS A 248 15.44 -35.20 19.03
CA LYS A 248 14.29 -34.37 19.44
C LYS A 248 13.43 -34.04 18.23
N ALA A 249 12.15 -33.76 18.49
CA ALA A 249 11.28 -33.22 17.45
C ALA A 249 11.43 -31.72 17.36
N VAL A 250 11.48 -31.20 16.12
CA VAL A 250 11.50 -29.77 15.82
C VAL A 250 10.15 -29.39 15.19
N LEU A 251 9.46 -28.44 15.81
CA LEU A 251 8.22 -27.88 15.31
C LEU A 251 8.51 -26.52 14.67
N ILE A 252 7.96 -26.27 13.49
CA ILE A 252 8.10 -25.03 12.72
C ILE A 252 6.74 -24.44 12.44
#